data_25d6da37d0f703104b3036372b8c607c
#
_entry.id   25d6da37d0f703104b3036372b8c607c
#
_cell.length_a   1.000
_cell.length_b   1.000
_cell.length_c   1.000
_cell.angle_alpha   90.00
_cell.angle_beta   90.00
_cell.angle_gamma   90.00
#
_symmetry.space_group_name_H-M   'P 1'
#
loop_
_entity.id
_entity.type
_entity.pdbx_description
1 polymer ?
#
loop_
_entity_poly.entity_id
_entity_poly.type
_entity_poly.pdbx_seq_one_letter_code
_entity_poly.pdbx_strand_id
1 'polypeptide(L)'
;MHDLWPATAICHYPGGCEKYISNCYQCPMLKRNPFFDLAASVFKEKGKIGLSKITFVGCSRWIMEEAQKGNWLRTACFTSIPNPIDVTAFKRMEKQVARKRFGLPEDKFLLLFAAAKLSDTRKGAIFLIEACEKLKEKYQDRIEIVLMGNSSEELISQFPFKVNTL
;
A
#
# COMPACT_ATOMS: atom_id res chain seq x y z
N MET A 1 2.81 11.37 -8.06
CA MET A 1 3.04 9.91 -8.19
C MET A 1 2.44 9.21 -6.97
N HIS A 2 1.64 8.18 -7.21
CA HIS A 2 1.05 7.33 -6.15
C HIS A 2 1.60 5.91 -6.19
N ASP A 3 2.43 5.61 -7.19
CA ASP A 3 3.12 4.35 -7.39
C ASP A 3 4.45 4.56 -8.13
N LEU A 4 5.19 3.49 -8.39
CA LEU A 4 6.50 3.53 -9.02
C LEU A 4 6.48 3.36 -10.54
N TRP A 5 5.31 3.36 -11.20
CA TRP A 5 5.23 3.21 -12.64
C TRP A 5 6.09 4.21 -13.43
N PRO A 6 6.24 5.48 -13.01
CA PRO A 6 7.15 6.41 -13.69
C PRO A 6 8.61 5.93 -13.68
N ALA A 7 9.06 5.28 -12.61
CA ALA A 7 10.45 4.81 -12.47
C ALA A 7 10.72 3.44 -13.08
N THR A 8 9.67 2.60 -13.19
CA THR A 8 9.77 1.23 -13.71
C THR A 8 9.47 1.17 -15.21
N ALA A 9 9.62 -0.01 -15.83
CA ALA A 9 9.13 -0.22 -17.19
C ALA A 9 7.61 -0.25 -17.25
N ILE A 10 7.00 -1.22 -16.55
CA ILE A 10 5.58 -1.56 -16.70
C ILE A 10 4.84 -1.73 -15.37
N CYS A 11 5.52 -2.05 -14.28
CA CYS A 11 4.87 -2.36 -13.00
C CYS A 11 4.61 -1.10 -12.17
N HIS A 12 3.46 -1.08 -11.48
CA HIS A 12 3.13 -0.05 -10.49
C HIS A 12 3.81 -0.31 -9.14
N TYR A 13 3.97 -1.62 -8.80
CA TYR A 13 4.53 -2.09 -7.54
C TYR A 13 5.58 -3.16 -7.83
N PRO A 14 6.87 -2.86 -7.70
CA PRO A 14 7.93 -3.79 -8.04
C PRO A 14 8.08 -4.99 -7.09
N GLY A 15 7.46 -4.97 -5.89
CA GLY A 15 7.43 -6.11 -4.97
C GLY A 15 8.82 -6.64 -4.59
N GLY A 16 9.78 -5.75 -4.32
CA GLY A 16 11.17 -6.11 -4.02
C GLY A 16 12.07 -6.28 -5.24
N CYS A 17 11.54 -6.13 -6.46
CA CYS A 17 12.37 -6.11 -7.67
C CYS A 17 13.08 -4.76 -7.82
N GLU A 18 14.40 -4.77 -7.90
CA GLU A 18 15.23 -3.57 -8.05
C GLU A 18 15.73 -3.32 -9.48
N LYS A 19 15.25 -4.07 -10.47
CA LYS A 19 15.74 -3.96 -11.86
C LYS A 19 15.50 -2.59 -12.50
N TYR A 20 14.55 -1.80 -12.01
CA TYR A 20 14.32 -0.42 -12.47
C TYR A 20 15.47 0.53 -12.12
N ILE A 21 16.34 0.17 -11.18
CA ILE A 21 17.58 0.89 -10.87
C ILE A 21 18.58 0.81 -12.05
N SER A 22 18.43 -0.19 -12.92
CA SER A 22 19.28 -0.41 -14.09
C SER A 22 18.54 -0.31 -15.43
N ASN A 23 17.80 -1.33 -15.82
CA ASN A 23 17.24 -1.44 -17.18
C ASN A 23 15.95 -2.25 -17.31
N CYS A 24 15.40 -2.78 -16.22
CA CYS A 24 14.23 -3.68 -16.21
C CYS A 24 14.36 -4.94 -17.09
N TYR A 25 15.55 -5.33 -17.48
CA TYR A 25 15.78 -6.51 -18.34
C TYR A 25 15.33 -7.80 -17.64
N GLN A 26 14.72 -8.72 -18.42
CA GLN A 26 14.17 -9.99 -17.92
C GLN A 26 13.21 -9.78 -16.71
N CYS A 27 12.16 -9.02 -16.93
CA CYS A 27 11.18 -8.70 -15.91
C CYS A 27 10.57 -9.97 -15.29
N PRO A 28 10.62 -10.14 -13.93
CA PRO A 28 10.06 -11.32 -13.29
C PRO A 28 8.53 -11.40 -13.35
N MET A 29 7.87 -10.29 -13.67
CA MET A 29 6.41 -10.21 -13.76
C MET A 29 5.85 -10.54 -15.15
N LEU A 30 6.72 -10.78 -16.13
CA LEU A 30 6.34 -11.14 -17.49
C LEU A 30 6.76 -12.56 -17.84
N LYS A 31 5.95 -13.23 -18.66
CA LYS A 31 6.41 -14.46 -19.34
C LYS A 31 7.63 -14.12 -20.21
N ARG A 32 8.67 -14.91 -20.07
CA ARG A 32 9.88 -14.75 -20.88
C ARG A 32 9.56 -15.00 -22.36
N ASN A 33 9.94 -14.02 -23.19
CA ASN A 33 9.94 -14.17 -24.64
C ASN A 33 11.40 -14.19 -25.09
N PRO A 34 11.89 -15.27 -25.77
CA PRO A 34 13.28 -15.37 -26.18
C PRO A 34 13.66 -14.35 -27.27
N PHE A 35 12.71 -13.81 -28.01
CA PHE A 35 12.96 -12.91 -29.13
C PHE A 35 12.78 -11.43 -28.78
N PHE A 36 12.07 -11.12 -27.69
CA PHE A 36 11.75 -9.72 -27.37
C PHE A 36 11.55 -9.50 -25.87
N ASP A 37 12.28 -8.57 -25.30
CA ASP A 37 12.09 -8.14 -23.91
C ASP A 37 11.28 -6.84 -23.87
N LEU A 38 9.98 -6.99 -23.65
CA LEU A 38 9.04 -5.87 -23.58
C LEU A 38 9.43 -4.87 -22.49
N ALA A 39 9.79 -5.34 -21.29
CA ALA A 39 10.11 -4.46 -20.19
C ALA A 39 11.38 -3.63 -20.45
N ALA A 40 12.42 -4.26 -20.96
CA ALA A 40 13.63 -3.54 -21.33
C ALA A 40 13.39 -2.52 -22.47
N SER A 41 12.56 -2.88 -23.45
CA SER A 41 12.18 -1.98 -24.54
C SER A 41 11.41 -0.76 -24.02
N VAL A 42 10.36 -0.96 -23.21
CA VAL A 42 9.57 0.13 -22.62
C VAL A 42 10.44 1.00 -21.71
N PHE A 43 11.33 0.41 -20.92
CA PHE A 43 12.26 1.16 -20.06
C PHE A 43 13.17 2.08 -20.87
N LYS A 44 13.72 1.56 -21.98
CA LYS A 44 14.55 2.33 -22.90
C LYS A 44 13.76 3.49 -23.54
N GLU A 45 12.51 3.26 -23.95
CA GLU A 45 11.66 4.33 -24.53
C GLU A 45 11.34 5.41 -23.49
N LYS A 46 11.03 5.04 -22.23
CA LYS A 46 10.87 6.01 -21.15
C LYS A 46 12.11 6.86 -20.93
N GLY A 47 13.29 6.26 -21.01
CA GLY A 47 14.56 6.97 -20.88
C GLY A 47 14.84 8.04 -21.94
N LYS A 48 14.08 8.04 -23.04
CA LYS A 48 14.19 9.09 -24.09
C LYS A 48 13.37 10.36 -23.76
N ILE A 49 12.54 10.33 -22.71
CA ILE A 49 11.72 11.47 -22.32
C ILE A 49 12.64 12.59 -21.78
N GLY A 50 12.51 13.79 -22.32
CA GLY A 50 13.23 14.96 -21.81
C GLY A 50 12.70 15.39 -20.44
N LEU A 51 13.58 15.35 -19.43
CA LEU A 51 13.22 15.60 -18.03
C LEU A 51 13.35 17.06 -17.59
N SER A 52 13.97 17.93 -18.40
CA SER A 52 14.33 19.29 -18.03
C SER A 52 13.14 20.21 -17.65
N LYS A 53 11.93 19.85 -18.06
CA LYS A 53 10.70 20.61 -17.77
C LYS A 53 9.70 19.81 -16.92
N ILE A 54 10.12 18.67 -16.34
CA ILE A 54 9.24 17.79 -15.58
C ILE A 54 9.69 17.76 -14.13
N THR A 55 8.77 18.07 -13.22
CA THR A 55 8.95 17.84 -11.79
C THR A 55 8.05 16.68 -11.36
N PHE A 56 8.65 15.64 -10.80
CA PHE A 56 7.92 14.49 -10.26
C PHE A 56 7.48 14.76 -8.82
N VAL A 57 6.17 14.76 -8.60
CA VAL A 57 5.59 15.01 -7.27
C VAL A 57 5.17 13.67 -6.65
N GLY A 58 5.85 13.25 -5.59
CA GLY A 58 5.47 12.07 -4.80
C GLY A 58 4.45 12.40 -3.72
N CYS A 59 3.44 11.54 -3.52
CA CYS A 59 2.47 11.69 -2.43
C CYS A 59 3.06 11.40 -1.04
N SER A 60 4.28 10.90 -0.98
CA SER A 60 5.08 10.78 0.24
C SER A 60 6.57 10.92 -0.09
N ARG A 61 7.37 11.22 0.93
CA ARG A 61 8.83 11.25 0.80
C ARG A 61 9.37 9.90 0.34
N TRP A 62 8.86 8.81 0.90
CA TRP A 62 9.29 7.46 0.54
C TRP A 62 9.14 7.17 -0.96
N ILE A 63 7.95 7.45 -1.56
CA ILE A 63 7.75 7.15 -2.98
C ILE A 63 8.59 8.04 -3.89
N MET A 64 8.87 9.27 -3.47
CA MET A 64 9.78 10.18 -4.16
C MET A 64 11.21 9.62 -4.16
N GLU A 65 11.74 9.27 -3.00
CA GLU A 65 13.09 8.73 -2.83
C GLU A 65 13.26 7.40 -3.56
N GLU A 66 12.24 6.54 -3.52
CA GLU A 66 12.26 5.26 -4.21
C GLU A 66 12.23 5.41 -5.73
N ALA A 67 11.40 6.32 -6.26
CA ALA A 67 11.35 6.61 -7.69
C ALA A 67 12.68 7.21 -8.20
N GLN A 68 13.34 8.03 -7.40
CA GLN A 68 14.61 8.68 -7.75
C GLN A 68 15.76 7.68 -7.92
N LYS A 69 15.66 6.47 -7.37
CA LYS A 69 16.62 5.39 -7.64
C LYS A 69 16.55 4.88 -9.08
N GLY A 70 15.41 5.06 -9.77
CA GLY A 70 15.24 4.63 -11.15
C GLY A 70 16.26 5.25 -12.08
N ASN A 71 16.92 4.43 -12.89
CA ASN A 71 18.09 4.83 -13.69
C ASN A 71 17.83 6.10 -14.52
N TRP A 72 16.73 6.14 -15.26
CA TRP A 72 16.44 7.25 -16.16
C TRP A 72 15.87 8.50 -15.44
N LEU A 73 15.49 8.37 -14.15
CA LEU A 73 14.96 9.44 -13.32
C LEU A 73 16.03 10.11 -12.42
N ARG A 74 17.25 9.64 -12.40
CA ARG A 74 18.30 10.12 -11.48
C ARG A 74 18.56 11.63 -11.56
N THR A 75 18.37 12.23 -12.74
CA THR A 75 18.60 13.66 -13.00
C THR A 75 17.29 14.46 -12.99
N ALA A 76 16.16 13.84 -12.72
CA ALA A 76 14.87 14.51 -12.69
C ALA A 76 14.71 15.38 -11.43
N CYS A 77 13.88 16.41 -11.54
CA CYS A 77 13.45 17.20 -10.37
C CYS A 77 12.36 16.45 -9.62
N PHE A 78 12.51 16.40 -8.28
CA PHE A 78 11.55 15.74 -7.39
C PHE A 78 11.11 16.65 -6.26
N THR A 79 9.87 16.50 -5.86
CA THR A 79 9.33 17.07 -4.62
C THR A 79 8.30 16.13 -4.01
N SER A 80 8.01 16.29 -2.73
CA SER A 80 6.98 15.51 -2.04
C SER A 80 5.88 16.43 -1.54
N ILE A 81 4.65 16.16 -1.97
CA ILE A 81 3.44 16.86 -1.52
C ILE A 81 2.44 15.78 -1.08
N PRO A 82 2.13 15.69 0.24
CA PRO A 82 1.12 14.75 0.73
C PRO A 82 -0.24 14.97 0.07
N ASN A 83 -1.03 13.89 -0.03
CA ASN A 83 -2.40 14.01 -0.51
C ASN A 83 -3.20 14.94 0.39
N PRO A 84 -4.00 15.85 -0.16
CA PRO A 84 -4.85 16.73 0.63
C PRO A 84 -5.97 15.93 1.30
N ILE A 85 -6.34 16.37 2.50
CA ILE A 85 -7.47 15.84 3.25
C ILE A 85 -8.29 17.02 3.81
N ASP A 86 -9.61 16.91 3.73
CA ASP A 86 -10.50 17.90 4.36
C ASP A 86 -10.51 17.71 5.88
N VAL A 87 -9.75 18.55 6.58
CA VAL A 87 -9.63 18.51 8.04
C VAL A 87 -10.90 18.96 8.77
N THR A 88 -11.87 19.54 8.07
CA THR A 88 -13.16 19.91 8.66
C THR A 88 -14.11 18.69 8.71
N ALA A 89 -14.03 17.83 7.70
CA ALA A 89 -14.78 16.57 7.64
C ALA A 89 -14.07 15.46 8.43
N PHE A 90 -12.75 15.32 8.24
CA PHE A 90 -11.91 14.29 8.89
C PHE A 90 -11.27 14.83 10.16
N LYS A 91 -12.06 14.95 11.21
CA LYS A 91 -11.61 15.39 12.52
C LYS A 91 -11.83 14.33 13.60
N ARG A 92 -11.06 14.43 14.67
CA ARG A 92 -11.19 13.53 15.80
C ARG A 92 -12.60 13.64 16.41
N MET A 93 -13.24 12.49 16.55
CA MET A 93 -14.50 12.33 17.25
C MET A 93 -14.22 11.76 18.66
N GLU A 94 -15.08 12.08 19.61
CA GLU A 94 -15.03 11.48 20.94
C GLU A 94 -15.25 9.95 20.82
N LYS A 95 -14.44 9.18 21.56
CA LYS A 95 -14.34 7.72 21.41
C LYS A 95 -15.66 6.99 21.65
N GLN A 96 -16.40 7.36 22.69
CA GLN A 96 -17.65 6.71 23.04
C GLN A 96 -18.74 7.02 22.01
N VAL A 97 -18.79 8.27 21.53
CA VAL A 97 -19.70 8.70 20.47
C VAL A 97 -19.45 7.91 19.18
N ALA A 98 -18.17 7.73 18.81
CA ALA A 98 -17.79 6.96 17.64
C ALA A 98 -18.19 5.48 17.79
N ARG A 99 -17.90 4.85 18.93
CA ARG A 99 -18.26 3.45 19.19
C ARG A 99 -19.76 3.23 19.14
N LYS A 100 -20.53 4.07 19.78
CA LYS A 100 -21.99 4.02 19.75
C LYS A 100 -22.55 4.18 18.34
N ARG A 101 -21.99 5.11 17.57
CA ARG A 101 -22.42 5.35 16.18
C ARG A 101 -22.21 4.14 15.27
N PHE A 102 -21.15 3.39 15.49
CA PHE A 102 -20.79 2.21 14.68
C PHE A 102 -21.16 0.87 15.34
N GLY A 103 -21.91 0.88 16.45
CA GLY A 103 -22.34 -0.35 17.14
C GLY A 103 -21.18 -1.17 17.70
N LEU A 104 -20.07 -0.52 18.05
CA LEU A 104 -18.86 -1.17 18.56
C LEU A 104 -18.86 -1.26 20.09
N PRO A 105 -18.27 -2.30 20.70
CA PRO A 105 -18.21 -2.46 22.15
C PRO A 105 -17.44 -1.31 22.82
N GLU A 106 -17.94 -0.86 23.98
CA GLU A 106 -17.35 0.25 24.71
C GLU A 106 -16.21 -0.17 25.63
N ASP A 107 -16.22 -1.42 26.10
CA ASP A 107 -15.33 -2.00 27.10
C ASP A 107 -14.14 -2.79 26.53
N LYS A 108 -14.07 -2.97 25.20
CA LYS A 108 -13.02 -3.75 24.53
C LYS A 108 -11.91 -2.87 23.97
N PHE A 109 -10.72 -3.44 23.81
CA PHE A 109 -9.69 -2.88 22.93
C PHE A 109 -10.04 -3.25 21.49
N LEU A 110 -10.15 -2.25 20.63
CA LEU A 110 -10.47 -2.43 19.23
C LEU A 110 -9.21 -2.26 18.37
N LEU A 111 -8.92 -3.29 17.58
CA LEU A 111 -7.87 -3.23 16.57
C LEU A 111 -8.53 -3.03 15.21
N LEU A 112 -8.35 -1.85 14.61
CA LEU A 112 -8.92 -1.50 13.31
C LEU A 112 -7.94 -1.86 12.20
N PHE A 113 -8.42 -2.63 11.22
CA PHE A 113 -7.75 -2.80 9.93
C PHE A 113 -8.66 -2.27 8.82
N ALA A 114 -8.15 -1.32 8.05
CA ALA A 114 -8.91 -0.65 7.00
C ALA A 114 -8.18 -0.69 5.66
N ALA A 115 -8.87 -1.13 4.61
CA ALA A 115 -8.37 -1.08 3.23
C ALA A 115 -9.53 -1.14 2.24
N ALA A 116 -9.36 -0.57 1.04
CA ALA A 116 -10.38 -0.65 0.00
C ALA A 116 -10.75 -2.10 -0.35
N LYS A 117 -9.75 -3.00 -0.41
CA LYS A 117 -9.92 -4.45 -0.48
C LYS A 117 -9.07 -5.08 0.61
N LEU A 118 -9.71 -5.70 1.59
CA LEU A 118 -9.06 -6.24 2.79
C LEU A 118 -8.21 -7.49 2.49
N SER A 119 -8.60 -8.28 1.49
CA SER A 119 -7.85 -9.46 1.04
C SER A 119 -6.66 -9.14 0.12
N ASP A 120 -6.38 -7.85 -0.16
CA ASP A 120 -5.17 -7.46 -0.90
C ASP A 120 -3.92 -7.71 -0.04
N THR A 121 -3.11 -8.68 -0.42
CA THR A 121 -1.91 -9.09 0.31
C THR A 121 -0.93 -7.94 0.57
N ARG A 122 -0.91 -6.92 -0.29
CA ARG A 122 -0.08 -5.72 -0.13
C ARG A 122 -0.49 -4.85 1.07
N LYS A 123 -1.71 -5.03 1.59
CA LYS A 123 -2.23 -4.30 2.76
C LYS A 123 -1.80 -4.92 4.08
N GLY A 124 -1.29 -6.15 4.05
CA GLY A 124 -0.64 -6.76 5.20
C GLY A 124 -1.58 -7.33 6.27
N ALA A 125 -2.81 -7.71 5.92
CA ALA A 125 -3.75 -8.35 6.86
C ALA A 125 -3.12 -9.57 7.55
N ILE A 126 -2.29 -10.33 6.85
CA ILE A 126 -1.61 -11.50 7.39
C ILE A 126 -0.76 -11.16 8.62
N PHE A 127 -0.06 -10.04 8.62
CA PHE A 127 0.76 -9.62 9.77
C PHE A 127 -0.09 -9.28 10.99
N LEU A 128 -1.29 -8.70 10.79
CA LEU A 128 -2.22 -8.46 11.88
C LEU A 128 -2.76 -9.80 12.43
N ILE A 129 -3.12 -10.75 11.57
CA ILE A 129 -3.60 -12.08 11.98
C ILE A 129 -2.51 -12.79 12.80
N GLU A 130 -1.27 -12.83 12.33
CA GLU A 130 -0.15 -13.42 13.06
C GLU A 130 0.12 -12.75 14.42
N ALA A 131 -0.03 -11.43 14.49
CA ALA A 131 0.08 -10.71 15.75
C ALA A 131 -1.08 -11.06 16.71
N CYS A 132 -2.30 -11.17 16.19
CA CYS A 132 -3.48 -11.56 16.95
C CYS A 132 -3.34 -12.98 17.52
N GLU A 133 -2.78 -13.93 16.76
CA GLU A 133 -2.50 -15.28 17.23
C GLU A 133 -1.57 -15.29 18.46
N LYS A 134 -0.56 -14.42 18.48
CA LYS A 134 0.36 -14.29 19.62
C LYS A 134 -0.29 -13.65 20.85
N LEU A 135 -1.37 -12.91 20.66
CA LEU A 135 -2.07 -12.18 21.73
C LEU A 135 -3.24 -12.95 22.32
N LYS A 136 -3.76 -13.97 21.61
CA LYS A 136 -5.04 -14.62 21.95
C LYS A 136 -5.09 -15.17 23.36
N GLU A 137 -4.06 -15.87 23.82
CA GLU A 137 -4.06 -16.50 25.15
C GLU A 137 -4.15 -15.47 26.29
N LYS A 138 -3.50 -14.32 26.12
CA LYS A 138 -3.41 -13.28 27.15
C LYS A 138 -4.60 -12.32 27.16
N TYR A 139 -5.24 -12.11 25.98
CA TYR A 139 -6.20 -11.02 25.78
C TYR A 139 -7.51 -11.46 25.16
N GLN A 140 -7.86 -12.76 25.20
CA GLN A 140 -8.99 -13.36 24.53
C GLN A 140 -10.30 -12.56 24.66
N ASP A 141 -10.65 -12.17 25.89
CA ASP A 141 -11.89 -11.45 26.19
C ASP A 141 -11.75 -9.93 26.20
N ARG A 142 -10.58 -9.40 25.84
CA ARG A 142 -10.29 -7.97 25.93
C ARG A 142 -10.15 -7.28 24.59
N ILE A 143 -9.88 -8.04 23.51
CA ILE A 143 -9.63 -7.52 22.17
C ILE A 143 -10.77 -7.94 21.24
N GLU A 144 -11.24 -7.01 20.43
CA GLU A 144 -12.04 -7.31 19.23
C GLU A 144 -11.42 -6.63 18.00
N ILE A 145 -11.61 -7.23 16.85
CA ILE A 145 -11.13 -6.72 15.56
C ILE A 145 -12.24 -5.90 14.91
N VAL A 146 -11.87 -4.84 14.24
CA VAL A 146 -12.77 -4.06 13.37
C VAL A 146 -12.17 -4.08 11.95
N LEU A 147 -12.91 -4.65 11.01
CA LEU A 147 -12.53 -4.66 9.59
C LEU A 147 -13.37 -3.62 8.84
N MET A 148 -12.73 -2.70 8.16
CA MET A 148 -13.40 -1.68 7.36
C MET A 148 -12.96 -1.76 5.89
N GLY A 149 -13.88 -2.15 5.01
CA GLY A 149 -13.65 -2.26 3.57
C GLY A 149 -14.27 -3.51 2.93
N ASN A 150 -14.01 -3.70 1.64
CA ASN A 150 -14.57 -4.82 0.88
C ASN A 150 -13.81 -6.13 1.14
N SER A 151 -14.49 -7.28 0.91
CA SER A 151 -13.93 -8.65 1.06
C SER A 151 -13.54 -8.96 2.52
N SER A 152 -14.31 -8.49 3.49
CA SER A 152 -14.10 -8.82 4.91
C SER A 152 -14.38 -10.29 5.21
N GLU A 153 -15.33 -10.91 4.50
CA GLU A 153 -15.77 -12.30 4.67
C GLU A 153 -14.61 -13.29 4.52
N GLU A 154 -13.67 -12.99 3.62
CA GLU A 154 -12.48 -13.83 3.36
C GLU A 154 -11.51 -13.87 4.55
N LEU A 155 -11.57 -12.88 5.44
CA LEU A 155 -10.65 -12.72 6.56
C LEU A 155 -11.26 -13.03 7.93
N ILE A 156 -12.59 -12.94 8.10
CA ILE A 156 -13.24 -13.08 9.40
C ILE A 156 -12.81 -14.35 10.12
N SER A 157 -12.85 -15.50 9.43
CA SER A 157 -12.52 -16.80 10.00
C SER A 157 -11.04 -17.00 10.35
N GLN A 158 -10.17 -16.09 9.90
CA GLN A 158 -8.73 -16.19 10.13
C GLN A 158 -8.29 -15.48 11.43
N PHE A 159 -9.17 -14.67 12.03
CA PHE A 159 -8.83 -13.98 13.28
C PHE A 159 -9.22 -14.83 14.49
N PRO A 160 -8.36 -14.90 15.52
CA PRO A 160 -8.67 -15.61 16.78
C PRO A 160 -9.56 -14.81 17.72
N PHE A 161 -9.90 -13.58 17.39
CA PHE A 161 -10.77 -12.68 18.14
C PHE A 161 -12.09 -12.45 17.42
N LYS A 162 -13.08 -12.00 18.15
CA LYS A 162 -14.36 -11.57 17.55
C LYS A 162 -14.11 -10.42 16.57
N VAL A 163 -14.75 -10.50 15.40
CA VAL A 163 -14.62 -9.54 14.31
C VAL A 163 -15.91 -8.75 14.14
N ASN A 164 -15.80 -7.44 14.07
CA ASN A 164 -16.84 -6.51 13.66
C ASN A 164 -16.50 -5.96 12.27
N THR A 165 -17.48 -5.81 11.40
CA THR A 165 -17.30 -5.28 10.04
C THR A 165 -18.02 -3.95 9.86
N LEU A 166 -17.39 -3.03 9.12
CA LEU A 166 -17.91 -1.69 8.81
C LEU A 166 -17.89 -1.41 7.31
#